data_f4dca1c8f42046a8f29a1a85d0a6a69a
#
_entry.id   f4dca1c8f42046a8f29a1a85d0a6a69a
#
_cell.length_a   1.000
_cell.length_b   1.000
_cell.length_c   1.000
_cell.angle_alpha   90.00
_cell.angle_beta   90.00
_cell.angle_gamma   90.00
#
_symmetry.space_group_name_H-M   'P 1'
#
loop_
_entity.id
_entity.type
_entity.pdbx_description
1 polymer ?
#
loop_
_entity_poly.entity_id
_entity_poly.type
_entity_poly.pdbx_seq_one_letter_code
_entity_poly.pdbx_strand_id
1 'polypeptide(L)'
;VRVKSQRTTLTSILSLQKEGEEVIREGSAQDVSKKDFRRIVRLRGLMAETQLTDHRFHSKDLEAFVTRALTAVGLPASEAEQVAHLMILADLRGSDGHGIFRLPQYVRRIKASGMNVRPNIHIVQETEAAALVDGDNGMGHLVVGFSAKVAIEKAGRAGIGWVGVRRSNHAGPAALYAMMPLARDMIGIYMAVGSANHMPPWGGIELLLSTNPIAFAIPALEEPPIVLDIATSVAAYGKVKTKAQRGEGMPIGWMIDAFGRPLTDPKRAEEGFLLPIGDYKGYGLALVFGLLAGTLNGAAFGRDVIDFNKDDTTSTNTGQVIVALDIARFSPVEAFKRNVDEVIREMRNSQRMHGVERIRVPGERSHATWLERSNIGIPMNDTLFKDLQRLAADLGVDGLPS
;
A
#
# COMPACT_ATOMS: atom_id res chain seq x y z
N VAL A 1 30.23 -38.07 15.25
CA VAL A 1 30.95 -37.20 14.33
C VAL A 1 30.54 -35.77 14.66
N ARG A 2 31.46 -35.00 15.26
CA ARG A 2 31.24 -33.60 15.65
C ARG A 2 31.36 -32.71 14.41
N VAL A 3 30.30 -31.98 14.04
CA VAL A 3 30.35 -30.91 13.07
C VAL A 3 30.84 -29.64 13.77
N LYS A 4 32.04 -29.18 13.40
CA LYS A 4 32.57 -27.87 13.86
C LYS A 4 31.85 -26.75 13.10
N SER A 5 31.09 -25.92 13.79
CA SER A 5 30.55 -24.64 13.30
C SER A 5 31.72 -23.65 13.13
N GLN A 6 32.08 -23.31 11.92
CA GLN A 6 32.98 -22.20 11.63
C GLN A 6 32.18 -20.89 11.73
N ARG A 7 32.45 -20.09 12.75
CA ARG A 7 32.01 -18.68 12.84
C ARG A 7 32.82 -17.87 11.81
N THR A 8 32.17 -17.44 10.75
CA THR A 8 32.73 -16.49 9.78
C THR A 8 32.73 -15.09 10.44
N THR A 9 33.87 -14.45 10.55
CA THR A 9 33.99 -13.12 11.19
C THR A 9 33.64 -12.00 10.18
N LEU A 10 33.17 -10.85 10.70
CA LEU A 10 32.78 -9.67 9.90
C LEU A 10 33.87 -9.24 8.90
N THR A 11 35.13 -9.43 9.25
CA THR A 11 36.29 -9.10 8.45
C THR A 11 36.42 -9.97 7.20
N SER A 12 36.05 -11.26 7.28
CA SER A 12 36.04 -12.16 6.11
C SER A 12 34.86 -11.88 5.16
N ILE A 13 33.78 -11.30 5.66
CA ILE A 13 32.63 -10.88 4.86
C ILE A 13 32.97 -9.61 4.06
N LEU A 14 33.66 -8.65 4.68
CA LEU A 14 34.08 -7.39 4.03
C LEU A 14 35.16 -7.59 2.98
N SER A 15 36.07 -8.56 3.16
CA SER A 15 37.06 -8.91 2.12
C SER A 15 36.42 -9.55 0.89
N LEU A 16 35.43 -10.42 1.10
CA LEU A 16 34.67 -11.07 0.01
C LEU A 16 33.77 -10.09 -0.75
N GLN A 17 33.30 -9.02 -0.10
CA GLN A 17 32.53 -7.97 -0.74
C GLN A 17 33.40 -7.12 -1.68
N LYS A 18 34.62 -6.79 -1.27
CA LYS A 18 35.61 -6.10 -2.12
C LYS A 18 36.04 -6.93 -3.34
N GLU A 19 36.28 -8.23 -3.15
CA GLU A 19 36.60 -9.14 -4.26
C GLU A 19 35.45 -9.29 -5.26
N GLY A 20 34.19 -9.28 -4.78
CA GLY A 20 33.00 -9.33 -5.63
C GLY A 20 32.78 -8.04 -6.45
N GLU A 21 33.11 -6.88 -5.90
CA GLU A 21 33.01 -5.59 -6.59
C GLU A 21 34.15 -5.38 -7.62
N GLU A 22 35.34 -5.90 -7.38
CA GLU A 22 36.44 -5.90 -8.35
C GLU A 22 36.13 -6.78 -9.57
N VAL A 23 35.57 -7.97 -9.37
CA VAL A 23 35.18 -8.89 -10.48
C VAL A 23 34.07 -8.28 -11.35
N ILE A 24 33.21 -7.44 -10.81
CA ILE A 24 32.14 -6.75 -11.58
C ILE A 24 32.70 -5.55 -12.36
N ARG A 25 33.78 -4.94 -11.92
CA ARG A 25 34.41 -3.80 -12.60
C ARG A 25 35.30 -4.18 -13.78
N GLU A 26 35.88 -5.38 -13.80
CA GLU A 26 36.85 -5.80 -14.83
C GLU A 26 36.31 -6.73 -15.91
N GLY A 27 35.09 -7.25 -15.82
CA GLY A 27 34.54 -8.25 -16.73
C GLY A 27 33.57 -7.72 -17.77
N SER A 28 33.97 -7.77 -19.05
CA SER A 28 33.03 -7.82 -20.17
C SER A 28 32.18 -9.11 -20.05
N ALA A 29 30.90 -9.04 -20.35
CA ALA A 29 29.82 -10.02 -20.03
C ALA A 29 29.95 -11.44 -20.66
N GLN A 30 31.13 -11.91 -21.06
CA GLN A 30 31.30 -13.16 -21.79
C GLN A 30 32.10 -14.28 -21.12
N ASP A 31 32.68 -14.09 -19.95
CA ASP A 31 33.55 -15.13 -19.36
C ASP A 31 33.42 -15.34 -17.84
N VAL A 32 32.20 -15.51 -17.37
CA VAL A 32 31.99 -15.97 -15.98
C VAL A 32 31.90 -17.50 -15.98
N SER A 33 32.93 -18.16 -15.41
CA SER A 33 32.97 -19.62 -15.35
C SER A 33 31.74 -20.17 -14.54
N LYS A 34 31.27 -21.39 -14.89
CA LYS A 34 30.19 -22.08 -14.15
C LYS A 34 30.50 -22.21 -12.65
N LYS A 35 31.75 -22.14 -12.25
CA LYS A 35 32.25 -22.23 -10.89
C LYS A 35 31.99 -20.90 -10.14
N ASP A 36 32.23 -19.78 -10.81
CA ASP A 36 32.00 -18.42 -10.28
C ASP A 36 30.53 -18.09 -10.20
N PHE A 37 29.73 -18.53 -11.17
CA PHE A 37 28.26 -18.41 -11.12
C PHE A 37 27.68 -19.19 -9.93
N ARG A 38 28.12 -20.43 -9.67
CA ARG A 38 27.71 -21.21 -8.50
C ARG A 38 28.17 -20.56 -7.18
N ARG A 39 29.34 -19.92 -7.16
CA ARG A 39 29.84 -19.18 -6.00
C ARG A 39 29.02 -17.91 -5.74
N ILE A 40 28.63 -17.17 -6.78
CA ILE A 40 27.75 -15.99 -6.68
C ILE A 40 26.34 -16.37 -6.23
N VAL A 41 25.76 -17.47 -6.75
CA VAL A 41 24.46 -17.99 -6.35
C VAL A 41 24.51 -18.47 -4.88
N ARG A 42 25.60 -19.13 -4.47
CA ARG A 42 25.81 -19.56 -3.09
C ARG A 42 25.99 -18.39 -2.12
N LEU A 43 26.70 -17.32 -2.54
CA LEU A 43 26.86 -16.08 -1.78
C LEU A 43 25.54 -15.30 -1.68
N ARG A 44 24.73 -15.26 -2.74
CA ARG A 44 23.38 -14.70 -2.70
C ARG A 44 22.45 -15.51 -1.79
N GLY A 45 22.56 -16.85 -1.77
CA GLY A 45 21.87 -17.71 -0.83
C GLY A 45 22.31 -17.45 0.62
N LEU A 46 23.61 -17.34 0.90
CA LEU A 46 24.14 -16.99 2.23
C LEU A 46 23.79 -15.56 2.68
N MET A 47 23.73 -14.60 1.74
CA MET A 47 23.27 -13.23 2.05
C MET A 47 21.76 -13.14 2.26
N ALA A 48 20.98 -14.06 1.68
CA ALA A 48 19.56 -14.22 2.00
C ALA A 48 19.33 -14.88 3.38
N GLU A 49 20.27 -15.70 3.85
CA GLU A 49 20.23 -16.32 5.19
C GLU A 49 20.71 -15.41 6.32
N THR A 50 21.31 -14.25 6.02
CA THR A 50 21.64 -13.21 7.02
C THR A 50 20.49 -12.21 7.18
N GLN A 51 19.27 -12.56 6.76
CA GLN A 51 18.09 -11.78 7.07
C GLN A 51 17.72 -12.02 8.55
N LEU A 52 17.67 -10.90 9.28
CA LEU A 52 16.97 -10.69 10.54
C LEU A 52 15.89 -11.75 10.74
N THR A 53 15.87 -12.39 11.89
CA THR A 53 14.82 -13.34 12.29
C THR A 53 13.49 -12.60 12.21
N ASP A 54 12.78 -12.75 11.10
CA ASP A 54 11.43 -12.22 10.98
C ASP A 54 10.52 -13.07 11.89
N HIS A 55 9.89 -12.42 12.85
CA HIS A 55 8.78 -13.00 13.56
C HIS A 55 7.64 -13.27 12.59
N ARG A 56 6.88 -14.33 12.79
CA ARG A 56 5.66 -14.59 12.02
C ARG A 56 4.48 -14.69 12.96
N PHE A 57 3.41 -13.96 12.65
CA PHE A 57 2.21 -13.90 13.46
C PHE A 57 0.99 -14.35 12.66
N HIS A 58 0.09 -15.08 13.26
CA HIS A 58 -1.22 -15.31 12.67
C HIS A 58 -2.03 -14.01 12.60
N SER A 59 -2.80 -13.85 11.54
CA SER A 59 -3.62 -12.64 11.33
C SER A 59 -4.53 -12.34 12.52
N LYS A 60 -5.12 -13.37 13.13
CA LYS A 60 -6.00 -13.23 14.31
C LYS A 60 -5.31 -12.61 15.52
N ASP A 61 -4.04 -12.97 15.76
CA ASP A 61 -3.28 -12.42 16.90
C ASP A 61 -2.99 -10.93 16.68
N LEU A 62 -2.64 -10.56 15.43
CA LEU A 62 -2.43 -9.18 15.05
C LEU A 62 -3.73 -8.36 15.08
N GLU A 63 -4.84 -8.90 14.56
CA GLU A 63 -6.16 -8.25 14.64
C GLU A 63 -6.57 -8.01 16.10
N ALA A 64 -6.41 -9.00 16.97
CA ALA A 64 -6.72 -8.86 18.39
C ALA A 64 -5.83 -7.79 19.08
N PHE A 65 -4.55 -7.73 18.74
CA PHE A 65 -3.64 -6.71 19.27
C PHE A 65 -4.03 -5.30 18.79
N VAL A 66 -4.27 -5.11 17.49
CA VAL A 66 -4.69 -3.82 16.94
C VAL A 66 -6.00 -3.36 17.56
N THR A 67 -6.97 -4.27 17.73
CA THR A 67 -8.27 -3.99 18.39
C THR A 67 -8.06 -3.49 19.81
N ARG A 68 -7.25 -4.19 20.63
CA ARG A 68 -6.94 -3.76 21.99
C ARG A 68 -6.29 -2.37 22.02
N ALA A 69 -5.31 -2.13 21.17
CA ALA A 69 -4.60 -0.87 21.11
C ALA A 69 -5.52 0.31 20.73
N LEU A 70 -6.40 0.12 19.73
CA LEU A 70 -7.34 1.16 19.30
C LEU A 70 -8.45 1.39 20.32
N THR A 71 -8.93 0.34 20.99
CA THR A 71 -9.92 0.45 22.07
C THR A 71 -9.33 1.21 23.26
N ALA A 72 -8.08 0.96 23.62
CA ALA A 72 -7.39 1.66 24.70
C ALA A 72 -7.25 3.18 24.48
N VAL A 73 -7.31 3.63 23.22
CA VAL A 73 -7.30 5.07 22.88
C VAL A 73 -8.68 5.63 22.55
N GLY A 74 -9.76 4.88 22.85
CA GLY A 74 -11.14 5.37 22.85
C GLY A 74 -12.01 4.99 21.67
N LEU A 75 -11.52 4.21 20.68
CA LEU A 75 -12.41 3.66 19.67
C LEU A 75 -13.41 2.66 20.30
N PRO A 76 -14.69 2.67 19.90
CA PRO A 76 -15.61 1.59 20.24
C PRO A 76 -15.10 0.23 19.73
N ALA A 77 -15.32 -0.84 20.48
CA ALA A 77 -14.75 -2.15 20.19
C ALA A 77 -15.09 -2.66 18.79
N SER A 78 -16.35 -2.53 18.36
CA SER A 78 -16.78 -2.96 17.02
C SER A 78 -16.12 -2.19 15.88
N GLU A 79 -15.83 -0.91 16.08
CA GLU A 79 -15.13 -0.06 15.12
C GLU A 79 -13.63 -0.38 15.11
N ALA A 80 -13.04 -0.61 16.28
CA ALA A 80 -11.65 -1.05 16.41
C ALA A 80 -11.42 -2.40 15.70
N GLU A 81 -12.35 -3.35 15.81
CA GLU A 81 -12.32 -4.63 15.10
C GLU A 81 -12.35 -4.44 13.57
N GLN A 82 -13.23 -3.56 13.05
CA GLN A 82 -13.30 -3.27 11.62
C GLN A 82 -11.98 -2.66 11.10
N VAL A 83 -11.41 -1.70 11.84
CA VAL A 83 -10.12 -1.09 11.49
C VAL A 83 -9.01 -2.14 11.53
N ALA A 84 -8.95 -2.94 12.60
CA ALA A 84 -7.96 -4.01 12.76
C ALA A 84 -8.01 -5.01 11.60
N HIS A 85 -9.20 -5.49 11.25
CA HIS A 85 -9.39 -6.38 10.12
C HIS A 85 -8.83 -5.81 8.81
N LEU A 86 -9.16 -4.56 8.47
CA LEU A 86 -8.68 -3.92 7.24
C LEU A 86 -7.17 -3.68 7.26
N MET A 87 -6.60 -3.30 8.42
CA MET A 87 -5.14 -3.14 8.56
C MET A 87 -4.42 -4.47 8.35
N ILE A 88 -4.90 -5.55 8.95
CA ILE A 88 -4.25 -6.86 8.83
C ILE A 88 -4.51 -7.49 7.45
N LEU A 89 -5.63 -7.20 6.81
CA LEU A 89 -5.86 -7.58 5.42
C LEU A 89 -4.86 -6.88 4.48
N ALA A 90 -4.44 -5.65 4.77
CA ALA A 90 -3.36 -4.98 4.04
C ALA A 90 -2.03 -5.74 4.18
N ASP A 91 -1.67 -6.15 5.39
CA ASP A 91 -0.46 -6.94 5.64
C ASP A 91 -0.54 -8.32 4.99
N LEU A 92 -1.67 -9.01 5.09
CA LEU A 92 -1.88 -10.29 4.40
C LEU A 92 -1.65 -10.18 2.90
N ARG A 93 -2.04 -9.06 2.29
CA ARG A 93 -1.87 -8.81 0.85
C ARG A 93 -0.52 -8.21 0.45
N GLY A 94 0.40 -8.04 1.40
CA GLY A 94 1.75 -7.53 1.14
C GLY A 94 1.85 -6.01 1.03
N SER A 95 0.84 -5.28 1.52
CA SER A 95 0.85 -3.81 1.61
C SER A 95 1.37 -3.34 2.98
N ASP A 96 2.51 -3.87 3.43
CA ASP A 96 3.07 -3.75 4.78
C ASP A 96 3.22 -2.30 5.27
N GLY A 97 3.45 -1.35 4.37
CA GLY A 97 3.52 0.07 4.71
C GLY A 97 2.17 0.71 5.07
N HIS A 98 1.06 -0.03 4.94
CA HIS A 98 -0.32 0.44 5.16
C HIS A 98 -1.10 -0.41 6.17
N GLY A 99 -0.49 -1.47 6.70
CA GLY A 99 -1.05 -2.37 7.70
C GLY A 99 -0.66 -1.96 9.13
N ILE A 100 -0.31 -2.94 9.95
CA ILE A 100 0.01 -2.77 11.38
C ILE A 100 1.17 -1.78 11.62
N PHE A 101 2.05 -1.61 10.64
CA PHE A 101 3.10 -0.59 10.64
C PHE A 101 2.55 0.82 10.94
N ARG A 102 1.31 1.11 10.57
CA ARG A 102 0.66 2.41 10.78
C ARG A 102 0.03 2.59 12.17
N LEU A 103 -0.11 1.52 12.94
CA LEU A 103 -0.79 1.57 14.24
C LEU A 103 -0.21 2.63 15.19
N PRO A 104 1.13 2.74 15.38
CA PRO A 104 1.68 3.77 16.28
C PRO A 104 1.32 5.20 15.83
N GLN A 105 1.25 5.45 14.53
CA GLN A 105 0.88 6.75 13.99
C GLN A 105 -0.60 7.07 14.21
N TYR A 106 -1.50 6.10 13.99
CA TYR A 106 -2.92 6.29 14.28
C TYR A 106 -3.14 6.57 15.78
N VAL A 107 -2.47 5.83 16.66
CA VAL A 107 -2.55 6.03 18.11
C VAL A 107 -2.07 7.44 18.50
N ARG A 108 -0.96 7.92 17.94
CA ARG A 108 -0.47 9.30 18.21
C ARG A 108 -1.49 10.34 17.78
N ARG A 109 -2.04 10.24 16.57
CA ARG A 109 -3.05 11.18 16.06
C ARG A 109 -4.33 11.18 16.88
N ILE A 110 -4.77 10.01 17.34
CA ILE A 110 -5.95 9.89 18.22
C ILE A 110 -5.66 10.58 19.56
N LYS A 111 -4.52 10.29 20.20
CA LYS A 111 -4.13 10.93 21.47
C LYS A 111 -3.97 12.44 21.35
N ALA A 112 -3.55 12.93 20.18
CA ALA A 112 -3.41 14.35 19.87
C ALA A 112 -4.73 15.02 19.40
N SER A 113 -5.84 14.30 19.42
CA SER A 113 -7.16 14.78 18.93
C SER A 113 -7.22 15.11 17.44
N GLY A 114 -6.26 14.64 16.65
CA GLY A 114 -6.24 14.79 15.18
C GLY A 114 -7.21 13.86 14.46
N MET A 115 -7.84 12.93 15.17
CA MET A 115 -8.91 12.04 14.67
C MET A 115 -10.07 11.95 15.67
N ASN A 116 -11.29 11.90 15.14
CA ASN A 116 -12.48 11.64 15.93
C ASN A 116 -12.67 10.14 16.15
N VAL A 117 -12.64 9.69 17.39
CA VAL A 117 -12.81 8.27 17.77
C VAL A 117 -14.27 7.82 17.81
N ARG A 118 -15.23 8.75 17.75
CA ARG A 118 -16.68 8.47 17.74
C ARG A 118 -17.36 9.30 16.65
N PRO A 119 -16.97 9.10 15.37
CA PRO A 119 -17.46 9.93 14.28
C PRO A 119 -18.94 9.65 13.98
N ASN A 120 -19.69 10.70 13.68
CA ASN A 120 -21.00 10.60 13.08
C ASN A 120 -20.86 10.55 11.55
N ILE A 121 -20.52 9.38 11.03
CA ILE A 121 -20.37 9.18 9.57
C ILE A 121 -21.77 9.15 8.95
N HIS A 122 -22.07 10.06 8.01
CA HIS A 122 -23.40 10.18 7.43
C HIS A 122 -23.38 10.69 5.98
N ILE A 123 -24.45 10.43 5.26
CA ILE A 123 -24.70 10.97 3.92
C ILE A 123 -25.20 12.42 4.07
N VAL A 124 -24.47 13.36 3.44
CA VAL A 124 -24.82 14.79 3.44
C VAL A 124 -25.79 15.12 2.30
N GLN A 125 -25.56 14.49 1.16
CA GLN A 125 -26.34 14.69 -0.05
C GLN A 125 -26.34 13.41 -0.87
N GLU A 126 -27.47 13.08 -1.48
CA GLU A 126 -27.56 11.91 -2.34
C GLU A 126 -28.56 12.07 -3.48
N THR A 127 -28.32 11.32 -4.55
CA THR A 127 -29.25 11.02 -5.64
C THR A 127 -29.37 9.50 -5.76
N GLU A 128 -30.09 9.01 -6.74
CA GLU A 128 -30.21 7.56 -6.97
C GLU A 128 -28.84 6.88 -7.16
N ALA A 129 -27.94 7.49 -7.97
CA ALA A 129 -26.65 6.92 -8.34
C ALA A 129 -25.44 7.54 -7.63
N ALA A 130 -25.59 8.64 -6.90
CA ALA A 130 -24.48 9.34 -6.26
C ALA A 130 -24.78 9.70 -4.79
N ALA A 131 -23.72 9.82 -3.99
CA ALA A 131 -23.79 10.37 -2.64
C ALA A 131 -22.51 11.11 -2.26
N LEU A 132 -22.65 12.06 -1.32
CA LEU A 132 -21.55 12.68 -0.61
C LEU A 132 -21.61 12.25 0.86
N VAL A 133 -20.55 11.66 1.36
CA VAL A 133 -20.41 11.23 2.76
C VAL A 133 -19.50 12.21 3.51
N ASP A 134 -19.95 12.65 4.67
CA ASP A 134 -19.12 13.35 5.65
C ASP A 134 -18.59 12.33 6.67
N GLY A 135 -17.29 12.23 6.78
CA GLY A 135 -16.61 11.28 7.66
C GLY A 135 -16.39 11.78 9.08
N ASP A 136 -16.79 13.02 9.38
CA ASP A 136 -16.67 13.63 10.71
C ASP A 136 -15.30 13.45 11.37
N ASN A 137 -14.24 13.56 10.55
CA ASN A 137 -12.85 13.36 10.94
C ASN A 137 -12.54 11.96 11.53
N GLY A 138 -13.37 10.96 11.21
CA GLY A 138 -13.18 9.57 11.63
C GLY A 138 -12.01 8.89 10.95
N MET A 139 -11.63 7.71 11.43
CA MET A 139 -10.62 6.87 10.79
C MET A 139 -11.06 6.50 9.37
N GLY A 140 -10.17 6.68 8.39
CA GLY A 140 -10.50 6.46 6.99
C GLY A 140 -11.01 5.05 6.69
N HIS A 141 -10.56 4.05 7.43
CA HIS A 141 -11.05 2.67 7.32
C HIS A 141 -12.57 2.57 7.55
N LEU A 142 -13.08 3.26 8.56
CA LEU A 142 -14.52 3.26 8.89
C LEU A 142 -15.30 4.08 7.86
N VAL A 143 -14.79 5.27 7.54
CA VAL A 143 -15.46 6.21 6.62
C VAL A 143 -15.60 5.63 5.22
N VAL A 144 -14.51 5.07 4.67
CA VAL A 144 -14.54 4.49 3.33
C VAL A 144 -15.29 3.15 3.32
N GLY A 145 -15.18 2.37 4.39
CA GLY A 145 -15.97 1.14 4.54
C GLY A 145 -17.49 1.40 4.52
N PHE A 146 -17.95 2.45 5.21
CA PHE A 146 -19.35 2.93 5.14
C PHE A 146 -19.69 3.38 3.72
N SER A 147 -18.84 4.18 3.09
CA SER A 147 -19.06 4.71 1.74
C SER A 147 -19.10 3.62 0.67
N ALA A 148 -18.31 2.55 0.84
CA ALA A 148 -18.34 1.39 -0.05
C ALA A 148 -19.68 0.64 0.03
N LYS A 149 -20.26 0.48 1.22
CA LYS A 149 -21.62 -0.10 1.38
C LYS A 149 -22.66 0.74 0.65
N VAL A 150 -22.61 2.07 0.81
CA VAL A 150 -23.51 3.00 0.11
C VAL A 150 -23.35 2.90 -1.41
N ALA A 151 -22.10 2.83 -1.92
CA ALA A 151 -21.84 2.69 -3.35
C ALA A 151 -22.42 1.39 -3.92
N ILE A 152 -22.23 0.27 -3.22
CA ILE A 152 -22.75 -1.06 -3.60
C ILE A 152 -24.28 -1.06 -3.64
N GLU A 153 -24.95 -0.47 -2.63
CA GLU A 153 -26.41 -0.38 -2.57
C GLU A 153 -26.96 0.46 -3.72
N LYS A 154 -26.35 1.61 -4.03
CA LYS A 154 -26.74 2.46 -5.14
C LYS A 154 -26.53 1.76 -6.50
N ALA A 155 -25.39 1.07 -6.67
CA ALA A 155 -25.11 0.31 -7.88
C ALA A 155 -26.17 -0.78 -8.13
N GLY A 156 -26.61 -1.50 -7.11
CA GLY A 156 -27.67 -2.50 -7.23
C GLY A 156 -29.01 -1.93 -7.70
N ARG A 157 -29.30 -0.66 -7.39
CA ARG A 157 -30.52 0.05 -7.81
C ARG A 157 -30.37 0.71 -9.18
N ALA A 158 -29.33 1.55 -9.31
CA ALA A 158 -29.12 2.45 -10.47
C ALA A 158 -28.13 1.91 -11.52
N GLY A 159 -27.46 0.77 -11.26
CA GLY A 159 -26.42 0.22 -12.13
C GLY A 159 -25.01 0.76 -11.80
N ILE A 160 -24.93 1.94 -11.21
CA ILE A 160 -23.69 2.57 -10.74
C ILE A 160 -23.96 3.26 -9.40
N GLY A 161 -22.99 3.19 -8.49
CA GLY A 161 -22.96 3.99 -7.26
C GLY A 161 -21.66 4.77 -7.17
N TRP A 162 -21.72 6.09 -7.26
CA TRP A 162 -20.60 7.01 -7.08
C TRP A 162 -20.70 7.68 -5.72
N VAL A 163 -19.76 7.43 -4.82
CA VAL A 163 -19.76 8.03 -3.49
C VAL A 163 -18.48 8.81 -3.25
N GLY A 164 -18.65 10.14 -3.14
CA GLY A 164 -17.62 11.06 -2.73
C GLY A 164 -17.53 11.13 -1.19
N VAL A 165 -16.35 11.40 -0.67
CA VAL A 165 -16.06 11.44 0.76
C VAL A 165 -15.25 12.68 1.10
N ARG A 166 -15.59 13.34 2.20
CA ARG A 166 -14.83 14.43 2.80
C ARG A 166 -14.66 14.22 4.30
N ARG A 167 -13.83 15.05 4.93
CA ARG A 167 -13.55 14.98 6.38
C ARG A 167 -13.21 13.57 6.85
N SER A 168 -12.43 12.86 6.03
CA SER A 168 -11.89 11.54 6.32
C SER A 168 -10.41 11.63 6.69
N ASN A 169 -9.80 10.50 6.92
CA ASN A 169 -8.38 10.33 7.20
C ASN A 169 -7.76 9.26 6.30
N HIS A 170 -6.46 9.00 6.47
CA HIS A 170 -5.77 7.89 5.80
C HIS A 170 -6.51 6.57 6.02
N ALA A 171 -6.67 5.79 4.95
CA ALA A 171 -7.53 4.61 4.91
C ALA A 171 -6.79 3.31 4.52
N GLY A 172 -5.46 3.31 4.52
CA GLY A 172 -4.69 2.15 4.05
C GLY A 172 -4.61 2.06 2.53
N PRO A 173 -4.39 0.86 1.95
CA PRO A 173 -4.24 0.68 0.51
C PRO A 173 -5.58 0.76 -0.22
N ALA A 174 -5.55 1.31 -1.42
CA ALA A 174 -6.74 1.56 -2.24
C ALA A 174 -7.48 0.28 -2.65
N ALA A 175 -6.74 -0.80 -2.88
CA ALA A 175 -7.30 -2.10 -3.27
C ALA A 175 -8.33 -2.65 -2.29
N LEU A 176 -8.19 -2.40 -0.97
CA LEU A 176 -9.12 -2.93 0.03
C LEU A 176 -10.56 -2.52 -0.27
N TYR A 177 -10.75 -1.27 -0.66
CA TYR A 177 -12.08 -0.71 -0.92
C TYR A 177 -12.57 -1.04 -2.32
N ALA A 178 -11.70 -0.99 -3.32
CA ALA A 178 -12.05 -1.41 -4.67
C ALA A 178 -12.50 -2.88 -4.73
N MET A 179 -12.00 -3.75 -3.83
CA MET A 179 -12.42 -5.14 -3.76
C MET A 179 -13.78 -5.37 -3.05
N MET A 180 -14.29 -4.42 -2.27
CA MET A 180 -15.54 -4.63 -1.53
C MET A 180 -16.75 -4.94 -2.45
N PRO A 181 -16.93 -4.27 -3.61
CA PRO A 181 -18.01 -4.60 -4.54
C PRO A 181 -17.95 -6.00 -5.15
N LEU A 182 -16.76 -6.65 -5.16
CA LEU A 182 -16.61 -8.01 -5.70
C LEU A 182 -17.53 -9.04 -5.01
N ALA A 183 -17.87 -8.84 -3.73
CA ALA A 183 -18.79 -9.70 -2.98
C ALA A 183 -20.23 -9.70 -3.53
N ARG A 184 -20.56 -8.79 -4.43
CA ARG A 184 -21.83 -8.66 -5.12
C ARG A 184 -21.67 -8.79 -6.64
N ASP A 185 -20.58 -9.39 -7.11
CA ASP A 185 -20.22 -9.50 -8.52
C ASP A 185 -20.22 -8.15 -9.27
N MET A 186 -19.82 -7.09 -8.57
CA MET A 186 -19.69 -5.73 -9.12
C MET A 186 -18.22 -5.37 -9.32
N ILE A 187 -17.95 -4.49 -10.28
CA ILE A 187 -16.63 -3.86 -10.43
C ILE A 187 -16.52 -2.75 -9.40
N GLY A 188 -15.38 -2.68 -8.71
CA GLY A 188 -15.07 -1.60 -7.79
C GLY A 188 -13.96 -0.69 -8.29
N ILE A 189 -14.11 0.62 -8.05
CA ILE A 189 -13.09 1.64 -8.34
C ILE A 189 -12.92 2.49 -7.09
N TYR A 190 -11.67 2.79 -6.73
CA TYR A 190 -11.37 3.68 -5.62
C TYR A 190 -10.30 4.69 -6.02
N MET A 191 -10.48 5.94 -5.61
CA MET A 191 -9.52 7.03 -5.76
C MET A 191 -9.40 7.80 -4.45
N ALA A 192 -8.22 8.36 -4.18
CA ALA A 192 -8.01 9.18 -3.00
C ALA A 192 -7.02 10.32 -3.27
N VAL A 193 -7.17 11.41 -2.51
CA VAL A 193 -6.06 12.33 -2.26
C VAL A 193 -5.12 11.63 -1.28
N GLY A 194 -3.83 11.56 -1.59
CA GLY A 194 -2.86 10.98 -0.66
C GLY A 194 -2.62 11.87 0.55
N SER A 195 -2.02 11.28 1.59
CA SER A 195 -1.93 11.89 2.93
C SER A 195 -0.76 12.86 3.10
N ALA A 196 0.00 13.17 2.05
CA ALA A 196 1.05 14.17 2.03
C ALA A 196 1.45 14.48 0.59
N ASN A 197 1.80 15.72 0.30
CA ASN A 197 2.27 16.12 -1.02
C ASN A 197 3.73 15.69 -1.20
N HIS A 198 4.01 15.00 -2.30
CA HIS A 198 5.33 14.46 -2.64
C HIS A 198 5.75 14.78 -4.09
N MET A 199 4.86 15.35 -4.88
CA MET A 199 5.10 15.67 -6.29
C MET A 199 4.75 17.12 -6.58
N PRO A 200 5.59 17.84 -7.37
CA PRO A 200 5.21 19.11 -7.96
C PRO A 200 4.32 18.89 -9.19
N PRO A 201 3.65 19.94 -9.69
CA PRO A 201 3.17 19.99 -11.06
C PRO A 201 4.29 19.70 -12.04
N TRP A 202 3.99 19.12 -13.20
CA TRP A 202 5.00 18.88 -14.22
C TRP A 202 5.72 20.16 -14.63
N GLY A 203 7.04 20.20 -14.45
CA GLY A 203 7.88 21.39 -14.66
C GLY A 203 7.93 22.36 -13.48
N GLY A 204 7.23 22.08 -12.38
CA GLY A 204 7.27 22.88 -11.16
C GLY A 204 8.23 22.32 -10.09
N ILE A 205 8.35 23.04 -8.98
CA ILE A 205 9.15 22.63 -7.82
C ILE A 205 8.36 22.67 -6.50
N GLU A 206 7.15 23.21 -6.49
CA GLU A 206 6.30 23.25 -5.31
C GLU A 206 5.55 21.92 -5.14
N LEU A 207 5.58 21.33 -3.94
CA LEU A 207 4.87 20.10 -3.62
C LEU A 207 3.36 20.39 -3.46
N LEU A 208 2.61 20.26 -4.55
CA LEU A 208 1.17 20.50 -4.60
C LEU A 208 0.34 19.24 -4.84
N LEU A 209 0.98 18.11 -5.14
CA LEU A 209 0.31 16.86 -5.45
C LEU A 209 0.83 15.75 -4.54
N SER A 210 -0.11 14.99 -4.04
CA SER A 210 0.19 13.71 -3.42
C SER A 210 0.29 12.59 -4.47
N THR A 211 0.56 11.38 -4.02
CA THR A 211 0.64 10.20 -4.89
C THR A 211 -0.71 9.73 -5.42
N ASN A 212 -1.79 10.37 -5.06
CA ASN A 212 -3.19 10.22 -5.46
C ASN A 212 -3.48 8.85 -6.13
N PRO A 213 -3.66 7.78 -5.33
CA PRO A 213 -3.77 6.43 -5.86
C PRO A 213 -5.13 6.20 -6.53
N ILE A 214 -5.12 5.22 -7.45
CA ILE A 214 -6.32 4.62 -8.01
C ILE A 214 -6.25 3.11 -7.89
N ALA A 215 -7.38 2.48 -7.59
CA ALA A 215 -7.53 1.03 -7.64
C ALA A 215 -8.77 0.62 -8.41
N PHE A 216 -8.66 -0.50 -9.12
CA PHE A 216 -9.76 -1.19 -9.77
C PHE A 216 -9.79 -2.65 -9.30
N ALA A 217 -10.98 -3.19 -9.09
CA ALA A 217 -11.18 -4.61 -8.85
C ALA A 217 -12.26 -5.14 -9.78
N ILE A 218 -11.94 -6.16 -10.57
CA ILE A 218 -12.80 -6.75 -11.57
C ILE A 218 -12.95 -8.23 -11.24
N PRO A 219 -14.20 -8.73 -11.03
CA PRO A 219 -14.43 -10.13 -10.69
C PRO A 219 -14.13 -11.07 -11.86
N ALA A 220 -13.60 -12.23 -11.56
CA ALA A 220 -13.39 -13.36 -12.45
C ALA A 220 -14.20 -14.56 -11.95
N LEU A 221 -14.31 -15.66 -12.73
CA LEU A 221 -15.11 -16.83 -12.39
C LEU A 221 -14.29 -17.87 -11.61
N GLU A 222 -13.24 -18.38 -12.24
CA GLU A 222 -12.33 -19.40 -11.71
C GLU A 222 -10.97 -18.80 -11.29
N GLU A 223 -10.53 -17.78 -12.01
CA GLU A 223 -9.28 -17.07 -11.73
C GLU A 223 -9.47 -16.08 -10.58
N PRO A 224 -8.39 -15.71 -9.88
CA PRO A 224 -8.42 -14.59 -8.95
C PRO A 224 -8.86 -13.30 -9.68
N PRO A 225 -9.58 -12.39 -9.00
CA PRO A 225 -9.99 -11.13 -9.60
C PRO A 225 -8.77 -10.31 -10.05
N ILE A 226 -8.93 -9.54 -11.13
CA ILE A 226 -7.95 -8.53 -11.50
C ILE A 226 -8.05 -7.38 -10.48
N VAL A 227 -6.95 -7.07 -9.81
CA VAL A 227 -6.88 -5.98 -8.84
C VAL A 227 -5.69 -5.08 -9.18
N LEU A 228 -5.98 -3.94 -9.77
CA LEU A 228 -4.99 -2.88 -9.98
C LEU A 228 -5.02 -1.96 -8.75
N ASP A 229 -3.87 -1.70 -8.15
CA ASP A 229 -3.68 -0.69 -7.09
C ASP A 229 -2.36 0.02 -7.35
N ILE A 230 -2.42 1.25 -7.79
CA ILE A 230 -1.25 2.03 -8.16
C ILE A 230 -1.31 3.46 -7.61
N ALA A 231 -0.15 3.95 -7.18
CA ALA A 231 0.09 5.38 -7.03
C ALA A 231 0.33 6.01 -8.40
N THR A 232 0.12 7.31 -8.52
CA THR A 232 0.47 8.09 -9.73
C THR A 232 1.94 8.50 -9.78
N SER A 233 2.72 8.17 -8.73
CA SER A 233 4.18 8.31 -8.69
C SER A 233 4.89 7.03 -9.10
N VAL A 234 6.13 7.13 -9.62
CA VAL A 234 6.97 5.96 -9.99
C VAL A 234 7.24 5.05 -8.79
N ALA A 235 7.39 5.62 -7.61
CA ALA A 235 7.60 4.88 -6.37
C ALA A 235 6.72 5.43 -5.26
N ALA A 236 6.25 4.56 -4.37
CA ALA A 236 5.64 4.99 -3.12
C ALA A 236 6.71 5.58 -2.17
N TYR A 237 6.41 6.68 -1.47
CA TYR A 237 7.36 7.30 -0.53
C TYR A 237 7.81 6.35 0.59
N GLY A 238 6.95 5.41 0.99
CA GLY A 238 7.31 4.35 1.92
C GLY A 238 8.47 3.47 1.44
N LYS A 239 8.59 3.20 0.13
CA LYS A 239 9.74 2.47 -0.44
C LYS A 239 11.04 3.27 -0.33
N VAL A 240 10.97 4.60 -0.46
CA VAL A 240 12.13 5.48 -0.26
C VAL A 240 12.62 5.38 1.18
N LYS A 241 11.70 5.47 2.17
CA LYS A 241 12.04 5.29 3.59
C LYS A 241 12.66 3.92 3.89
N THR A 242 12.11 2.85 3.32
CA THR A 242 12.67 1.50 3.48
C THR A 242 14.10 1.40 2.94
N LYS A 243 14.40 2.02 1.79
CA LYS A 243 15.76 2.06 1.25
C LYS A 243 16.72 2.85 2.14
N ALA A 244 16.26 3.98 2.69
CA ALA A 244 17.05 4.75 3.65
C ALA A 244 17.42 3.93 4.90
N GLN A 245 16.46 3.18 5.45
CA GLN A 245 16.68 2.30 6.61
C GLN A 245 17.65 1.15 6.31
N ARG A 246 17.65 0.64 5.08
CA ARG A 246 18.56 -0.44 4.65
C ARG A 246 19.91 0.06 4.15
N GLY A 247 20.12 1.37 4.06
CA GLY A 247 21.34 1.95 3.50
C GLY A 247 21.50 1.69 1.99
N GLU A 248 20.41 1.42 1.28
CA GLU A 248 20.39 1.13 -0.15
C GLU A 248 20.09 2.41 -0.95
N GLY A 249 20.76 2.58 -2.10
CA GLY A 249 20.43 3.67 -3.02
C GLY A 249 19.08 3.51 -3.73
N MET A 250 18.48 4.62 -4.16
CA MET A 250 17.30 4.62 -5.00
C MET A 250 17.68 4.45 -6.49
N PRO A 251 16.84 3.76 -7.28
CA PRO A 251 16.99 3.79 -8.74
C PRO A 251 16.87 5.23 -9.28
N ILE A 252 17.62 5.51 -10.35
CA ILE A 252 17.41 6.73 -11.16
C ILE A 252 15.96 6.73 -11.67
N GLY A 253 15.30 7.89 -11.65
CA GLY A 253 13.91 8.04 -12.09
C GLY A 253 12.87 7.89 -10.99
N TRP A 254 13.28 7.65 -9.73
CA TRP A 254 12.33 7.71 -8.60
C TRP A 254 12.13 9.14 -8.10
N MET A 255 13.23 9.87 -7.95
CA MET A 255 13.22 11.24 -7.43
C MET A 255 14.20 12.14 -8.18
N ILE A 256 13.90 13.45 -8.16
CA ILE A 256 14.80 14.53 -8.60
C ILE A 256 14.91 15.60 -7.52
N ASP A 257 15.99 16.37 -7.55
CA ASP A 257 16.14 17.58 -6.74
C ASP A 257 15.49 18.81 -7.41
N ALA A 258 15.55 19.96 -6.74
CA ALA A 258 14.99 21.22 -7.25
C ALA A 258 15.67 21.73 -8.53
N PHE A 259 16.79 21.16 -8.95
CA PHE A 259 17.49 21.47 -10.20
C PHE A 259 17.19 20.46 -11.32
N GLY A 260 16.28 19.52 -11.08
CA GLY A 260 15.93 18.46 -12.04
C GLY A 260 16.98 17.33 -12.13
N ARG A 261 17.96 17.26 -11.23
CA ARG A 261 19.00 16.23 -11.22
C ARG A 261 18.50 14.97 -10.49
N PRO A 262 18.84 13.76 -10.95
CA PRO A 262 18.49 12.52 -10.28
C PRO A 262 18.94 12.50 -8.82
N LEU A 263 18.02 12.20 -7.91
CA LEU A 263 18.29 12.01 -6.49
C LEU A 263 18.24 10.52 -6.17
N THR A 264 19.41 9.94 -5.90
CA THR A 264 19.57 8.49 -5.68
C THR A 264 19.88 8.13 -4.22
N ASP A 265 20.24 9.10 -3.38
CA ASP A 265 20.42 8.90 -1.95
C ASP A 265 19.08 9.08 -1.21
N PRO A 266 18.48 8.00 -0.64
CA PRO A 266 17.19 8.11 0.03
C PRO A 266 17.26 8.88 1.36
N LYS A 267 18.45 9.08 1.94
CA LYS A 267 18.61 9.92 3.14
C LYS A 267 18.38 11.41 2.85
N ARG A 268 18.52 11.80 1.60
CA ARG A 268 18.29 13.16 1.09
C ARG A 268 16.90 13.33 0.46
N ALA A 269 15.98 12.40 0.67
CA ALA A 269 14.65 12.41 0.04
C ALA A 269 13.83 13.68 0.34
N GLU A 270 14.09 14.35 1.47
CA GLU A 270 13.42 15.61 1.81
C GLU A 270 13.89 16.81 0.96
N GLU A 271 15.01 16.67 0.24
CA GLU A 271 15.55 17.71 -0.67
C GLU A 271 14.97 17.60 -2.07
N GLY A 272 14.10 16.64 -2.35
CA GLY A 272 13.62 16.36 -3.68
C GLY A 272 12.15 15.95 -3.76
N PHE A 273 11.76 15.52 -4.97
CA PHE A 273 10.38 15.21 -5.34
C PHE A 273 10.29 13.83 -5.95
N LEU A 274 9.20 13.13 -5.66
CA LEU A 274 8.85 11.91 -6.41
C LEU A 274 8.50 12.29 -7.86
N LEU A 275 8.92 11.46 -8.80
CA LEU A 275 8.50 11.58 -10.19
C LEU A 275 7.16 10.87 -10.42
N PRO A 276 6.29 11.44 -11.27
CA PRO A 276 5.05 10.77 -11.69
C PRO A 276 5.32 9.64 -12.68
N ILE A 277 4.45 8.62 -12.72
CA ILE A 277 4.54 7.54 -13.70
C ILE A 277 4.34 8.08 -15.12
N GLY A 278 5.26 7.73 -16.05
CA GLY A 278 5.15 8.17 -17.44
C GLY A 278 5.13 9.70 -17.57
N ASP A 279 5.90 10.39 -16.75
CA ASP A 279 6.13 11.82 -16.80
C ASP A 279 4.85 12.65 -16.65
N TYR A 280 4.54 13.55 -17.62
CA TYR A 280 3.33 14.39 -17.59
C TYR A 280 2.03 13.59 -17.53
N LYS A 281 2.02 12.31 -17.96
CA LYS A 281 0.81 11.46 -17.91
C LYS A 281 0.40 11.16 -16.47
N GLY A 282 1.37 10.74 -15.64
CA GLY A 282 1.14 10.51 -14.21
C GLY A 282 0.81 11.78 -13.45
N TYR A 283 1.43 12.91 -13.81
CA TYR A 283 1.02 14.21 -13.30
C TYR A 283 -0.46 14.51 -13.62
N GLY A 284 -0.87 14.31 -14.88
CA GLY A 284 -2.26 14.50 -15.29
C GLY A 284 -3.23 13.61 -14.52
N LEU A 285 -2.88 12.33 -14.32
CA LEU A 285 -3.66 11.42 -13.49
C LEU A 285 -3.76 11.89 -12.03
N ALA A 286 -2.64 12.29 -11.42
CA ALA A 286 -2.63 12.80 -10.05
C ALA A 286 -3.53 14.03 -9.88
N LEU A 287 -3.49 14.97 -10.84
CA LEU A 287 -4.33 16.16 -10.86
C LEU A 287 -5.81 15.78 -10.94
N VAL A 288 -6.20 14.95 -11.91
CA VAL A 288 -7.60 14.57 -12.14
C VAL A 288 -8.16 13.78 -10.95
N PHE A 289 -7.41 12.79 -10.42
CA PHE A 289 -7.86 12.04 -9.25
C PHE A 289 -7.97 12.93 -8.01
N GLY A 290 -7.06 13.88 -7.86
CA GLY A 290 -7.12 14.87 -6.79
C GLY A 290 -8.35 15.78 -6.89
N LEU A 291 -8.72 16.20 -8.08
CA LEU A 291 -9.94 17.00 -8.30
C LEU A 291 -11.21 16.19 -8.01
N LEU A 292 -11.27 14.93 -8.46
CA LEU A 292 -12.43 14.05 -8.23
C LEU A 292 -12.56 13.63 -6.75
N ALA A 293 -11.46 13.25 -6.12
CA ALA A 293 -11.49 12.80 -4.74
C ALA A 293 -11.46 13.95 -3.72
N GLY A 294 -10.78 15.06 -4.03
CA GLY A 294 -10.63 16.23 -3.16
C GLY A 294 -11.65 17.30 -3.47
N THR A 295 -11.38 18.11 -4.47
CA THR A 295 -12.12 19.35 -4.75
C THR A 295 -13.61 19.14 -4.98
N LEU A 296 -14.00 18.10 -5.74
CA LEU A 296 -15.41 17.78 -6.02
C LEU A 296 -16.21 17.52 -4.74
N ASN A 297 -15.56 16.95 -3.72
CA ASN A 297 -16.18 16.56 -2.46
C ASN A 297 -16.07 17.65 -1.36
N GLY A 298 -15.40 18.77 -1.62
CA GLY A 298 -15.06 19.77 -0.60
C GLY A 298 -14.01 19.28 0.40
N ALA A 299 -13.16 18.35 -0.03
CA ALA A 299 -12.05 17.83 0.74
C ALA A 299 -10.73 18.52 0.35
N ALA A 300 -9.67 18.29 1.15
CA ALA A 300 -8.37 18.90 0.94
C ALA A 300 -7.73 18.47 -0.38
N PHE A 301 -7.13 19.43 -1.11
CA PHE A 301 -6.33 19.20 -2.29
C PHE A 301 -5.29 20.32 -2.45
N GLY A 302 -4.19 20.06 -3.12
CA GLY A 302 -3.13 21.05 -3.32
C GLY A 302 -2.51 21.48 -1.98
N ARG A 303 -2.47 22.75 -1.69
CA ARG A 303 -1.86 23.33 -0.48
C ARG A 303 -2.61 22.97 0.81
N ASP A 304 -3.89 22.63 0.71
CA ASP A 304 -4.71 22.30 1.88
C ASP A 304 -4.46 20.88 2.41
N VAL A 305 -3.66 20.07 1.71
CA VAL A 305 -3.31 18.71 2.16
C VAL A 305 -2.39 18.80 3.37
N ILE A 306 -2.91 18.36 4.51
CA ILE A 306 -2.13 18.22 5.75
C ILE A 306 -1.25 16.97 5.68
N ASP A 307 0.04 17.14 5.98
CA ASP A 307 0.96 16.00 6.03
C ASP A 307 0.68 15.13 7.25
N PHE A 308 -0.07 14.07 7.02
CA PHE A 308 -0.43 13.06 8.01
C PHE A 308 0.78 12.48 8.77
N ASN A 309 1.98 12.50 8.19
CA ASN A 309 3.17 11.96 8.81
C ASN A 309 3.85 12.94 9.79
N LYS A 310 3.59 14.24 9.64
CA LYS A 310 4.27 15.31 10.39
C LYS A 310 3.35 16.05 11.37
N ASP A 311 2.05 16.13 11.05
CA ASP A 311 1.06 16.83 11.87
C ASP A 311 0.09 15.81 12.49
N ASP A 312 0.21 15.59 13.79
CA ASP A 312 -0.63 14.66 14.53
C ASP A 312 -1.94 15.31 15.04
N THR A 313 -2.09 16.64 14.98
CA THR A 313 -3.17 17.40 15.62
C THR A 313 -4.25 17.89 14.67
N THR A 314 -3.88 18.31 13.46
CA THR A 314 -4.80 18.92 12.50
C THR A 314 -5.62 17.85 11.78
N SER A 315 -6.93 18.10 11.60
CA SER A 315 -7.81 17.27 10.76
C SER A 315 -7.30 17.28 9.32
N THR A 316 -7.13 16.09 8.73
CA THR A 316 -6.57 15.97 7.37
C THR A 316 -7.58 16.33 6.28
N ASN A 317 -8.88 16.29 6.57
CA ASN A 317 -9.95 16.45 5.57
C ASN A 317 -9.65 15.67 4.28
N THR A 318 -9.19 14.42 4.44
CA THR A 318 -8.82 13.58 3.29
C THR A 318 -10.03 13.28 2.43
N GLY A 319 -9.90 13.50 1.12
CA GLY A 319 -10.93 13.20 0.14
C GLY A 319 -10.72 11.83 -0.50
N GLN A 320 -11.82 11.09 -0.66
CA GLN A 320 -11.85 9.80 -1.35
C GLN A 320 -13.08 9.70 -2.26
N VAL A 321 -13.02 8.76 -3.20
CA VAL A 321 -14.15 8.33 -4.02
C VAL A 321 -14.16 6.82 -4.06
N ILE A 322 -15.32 6.21 -3.84
CA ILE A 322 -15.59 4.81 -4.11
C ILE A 322 -16.72 4.69 -5.14
N VAL A 323 -16.52 3.84 -6.15
CA VAL A 323 -17.51 3.54 -7.17
C VAL A 323 -17.75 2.05 -7.22
N ALA A 324 -19.02 1.65 -7.29
CA ALA A 324 -19.42 0.31 -7.63
C ALA A 324 -20.18 0.33 -8.97
N LEU A 325 -19.91 -0.64 -9.85
CA LEU A 325 -20.59 -0.80 -11.14
C LEU A 325 -21.20 -2.19 -11.21
N ASP A 326 -22.50 -2.25 -11.37
CA ASP A 326 -23.28 -3.50 -11.47
C ASP A 326 -23.15 -4.09 -12.88
N ILE A 327 -22.43 -5.20 -12.99
CA ILE A 327 -22.18 -5.89 -14.26
C ILE A 327 -23.49 -6.36 -14.90
N ALA A 328 -24.47 -6.75 -14.10
CA ALA A 328 -25.76 -7.26 -14.59
C ALA A 328 -26.52 -6.24 -15.45
N ARG A 329 -26.18 -4.94 -15.36
CA ARG A 329 -26.78 -3.88 -16.19
C ARG A 329 -26.17 -3.78 -17.58
N PHE A 330 -25.06 -4.48 -17.84
CA PHE A 330 -24.34 -4.43 -19.12
C PHE A 330 -24.31 -5.78 -19.82
N SER A 331 -24.16 -6.87 -19.05
CA SER A 331 -24.05 -8.23 -19.60
C SER A 331 -24.39 -9.27 -18.54
N PRO A 332 -24.71 -10.53 -18.95
CA PRO A 332 -24.84 -11.63 -18.00
C PRO A 332 -23.56 -11.80 -17.18
N VAL A 333 -23.68 -11.79 -15.85
CA VAL A 333 -22.54 -11.76 -14.90
C VAL A 333 -21.57 -12.91 -15.12
N GLU A 334 -22.09 -14.15 -15.24
CA GLU A 334 -21.22 -15.32 -15.45
C GLU A 334 -20.47 -15.27 -16.78
N ALA A 335 -21.12 -14.78 -17.86
CA ALA A 335 -20.47 -14.64 -19.15
C ALA A 335 -19.34 -13.61 -19.07
N PHE A 336 -19.57 -12.47 -18.42
CA PHE A 336 -18.53 -11.47 -18.17
C PHE A 336 -17.34 -12.07 -17.40
N LYS A 337 -17.61 -12.73 -16.26
CA LYS A 337 -16.57 -13.32 -15.41
C LYS A 337 -15.76 -14.39 -16.16
N ARG A 338 -16.41 -15.20 -17.00
CA ARG A 338 -15.75 -16.20 -17.86
C ARG A 338 -14.83 -15.53 -18.89
N ASN A 339 -15.31 -14.47 -19.54
CA ASN A 339 -14.49 -13.73 -20.50
C ASN A 339 -13.28 -13.08 -19.80
N VAL A 340 -13.41 -12.64 -18.55
CA VAL A 340 -12.27 -12.15 -17.75
C VAL A 340 -11.26 -13.27 -17.51
N ASP A 341 -11.68 -14.49 -17.19
CA ASP A 341 -10.79 -15.65 -17.08
C ASP A 341 -10.02 -15.91 -18.37
N GLU A 342 -10.71 -15.85 -19.52
CA GLU A 342 -10.09 -16.04 -20.84
C GLU A 342 -9.02 -14.98 -21.09
N VAL A 343 -9.32 -13.71 -20.84
CA VAL A 343 -8.34 -12.60 -20.95
C VAL A 343 -7.14 -12.82 -20.04
N ILE A 344 -7.36 -13.22 -18.77
CA ILE A 344 -6.26 -13.50 -17.83
C ILE A 344 -5.36 -14.61 -18.39
N ARG A 345 -5.94 -15.70 -18.91
CA ARG A 345 -5.20 -16.83 -19.47
C ARG A 345 -4.45 -16.45 -20.73
N GLU A 346 -5.07 -15.67 -21.63
CA GLU A 346 -4.41 -15.14 -22.82
C GLU A 346 -3.18 -14.29 -22.48
N MET A 347 -3.33 -13.33 -21.56
CA MET A 347 -2.21 -12.49 -21.13
C MET A 347 -1.07 -13.32 -20.55
N ARG A 348 -1.35 -14.29 -19.68
CA ARG A 348 -0.32 -15.16 -19.08
C ARG A 348 0.38 -16.06 -20.09
N ASN A 349 -0.33 -16.51 -21.11
CA ASN A 349 0.18 -17.44 -22.12
C ASN A 349 0.81 -16.74 -23.33
N SER A 350 0.78 -15.41 -23.41
CA SER A 350 1.38 -14.68 -24.51
C SER A 350 2.90 -14.87 -24.55
N GLN A 351 3.50 -14.69 -25.73
CA GLN A 351 4.95 -14.85 -25.91
C GLN A 351 5.73 -13.90 -24.98
N ARG A 352 6.70 -14.46 -24.29
CA ARG A 352 7.51 -13.72 -23.31
C ARG A 352 8.77 -13.14 -23.95
N MET A 353 9.18 -11.96 -23.51
CA MET A 353 10.50 -11.42 -23.82
C MET A 353 11.59 -12.31 -23.24
N HIS A 354 12.76 -12.31 -23.87
CA HIS A 354 13.93 -13.02 -23.35
C HIS A 354 14.25 -12.62 -21.91
N GLY A 355 14.50 -13.59 -21.04
CA GLY A 355 14.79 -13.36 -19.62
C GLY A 355 13.58 -13.13 -18.73
N VAL A 356 12.35 -13.08 -19.26
CA VAL A 356 11.12 -13.00 -18.47
C VAL A 356 10.62 -14.40 -18.12
N GLU A 357 10.58 -14.72 -16.82
CA GLU A 357 10.13 -16.05 -16.35
C GLU A 357 8.64 -16.27 -16.52
N ARG A 358 7.83 -15.24 -16.19
CA ARG A 358 6.36 -15.29 -16.31
C ARG A 358 5.75 -13.90 -16.49
N ILE A 359 4.64 -13.85 -17.23
CA ILE A 359 3.77 -12.68 -17.32
C ILE A 359 2.77 -12.75 -16.18
N ARG A 360 2.48 -11.61 -15.57
CA ARG A 360 1.52 -11.49 -14.46
C ARG A 360 0.45 -10.46 -14.81
N VAL A 361 -0.76 -10.72 -14.39
CA VAL A 361 -1.85 -9.73 -14.41
C VAL A 361 -1.87 -8.92 -13.11
N PRO A 362 -2.46 -7.72 -13.10
CA PRO A 362 -2.59 -6.91 -11.88
C PRO A 362 -3.28 -7.66 -10.75
N GLY A 363 -2.74 -7.55 -9.53
CA GLY A 363 -3.25 -8.22 -8.33
C GLY A 363 -2.71 -9.62 -8.07
N GLU A 364 -2.13 -10.29 -9.05
CA GLU A 364 -1.68 -11.69 -8.93
C GLU A 364 -0.61 -11.89 -7.84
N ARG A 365 0.35 -10.96 -7.74
CA ARG A 365 1.37 -11.01 -6.69
C ARG A 365 0.75 -10.84 -5.30
N SER A 366 -0.13 -9.88 -5.14
CA SER A 366 -0.82 -9.62 -3.87
C SER A 366 -1.69 -10.80 -3.46
N HIS A 367 -2.36 -11.46 -4.42
CA HIS A 367 -3.14 -12.67 -4.16
C HIS A 367 -2.25 -13.84 -3.72
N ALA A 368 -1.12 -14.06 -4.39
CA ALA A 368 -0.16 -15.10 -3.98
C ALA A 368 0.41 -14.84 -2.58
N THR A 369 0.74 -13.59 -2.26
CA THR A 369 1.18 -13.20 -0.91
C THR A 369 0.09 -13.43 0.13
N TRP A 370 -1.17 -13.14 -0.21
CA TRP A 370 -2.30 -13.42 0.68
C TRP A 370 -2.44 -14.92 0.98
N LEU A 371 -2.34 -15.79 -0.02
CA LEU A 371 -2.37 -17.24 0.17
C LEU A 371 -1.21 -17.71 1.06
N GLU A 372 -0.01 -17.24 0.80
CA GLU A 372 1.18 -17.57 1.58
C GLU A 372 1.01 -17.13 3.05
N ARG A 373 0.73 -15.84 3.29
CA ARG A 373 0.66 -15.27 4.63
C ARG A 373 -0.54 -15.78 5.43
N SER A 374 -1.64 -16.13 4.77
CA SER A 374 -2.78 -16.78 5.42
C SER A 374 -2.42 -18.17 5.96
N ASN A 375 -1.47 -18.86 5.31
CA ASN A 375 -1.04 -20.21 5.69
C ASN A 375 0.10 -20.20 6.74
N ILE A 376 1.15 -19.39 6.51
CA ILE A 376 2.38 -19.43 7.32
C ILE A 376 2.60 -18.19 8.20
N GLY A 377 1.63 -17.27 8.24
CA GLY A 377 1.67 -16.05 9.05
C GLY A 377 2.32 -14.86 8.33
N ILE A 378 2.06 -13.67 8.89
CA ILE A 378 2.56 -12.38 8.42
C ILE A 378 3.96 -12.15 8.98
N PRO A 379 4.98 -11.87 8.15
CA PRO A 379 6.33 -11.60 8.64
C PRO A 379 6.41 -10.18 9.25
N MET A 380 7.15 -10.07 10.34
CA MET A 380 7.39 -8.80 11.03
C MET A 380 8.85 -8.73 11.43
N ASN A 381 9.55 -7.65 11.08
CA ASN A 381 10.93 -7.44 11.48
C ASN A 381 11.04 -7.02 12.95
N ASP A 382 12.20 -7.28 13.56
CA ASP A 382 12.48 -7.00 14.97
C ASP A 382 12.22 -5.53 15.38
N THR A 383 12.48 -4.58 14.50
CA THR A 383 12.28 -3.15 14.80
C THR A 383 10.80 -2.85 15.01
N LEU A 384 9.96 -3.27 14.07
CA LEU A 384 8.52 -3.07 14.18
C LEU A 384 7.96 -3.83 15.40
N PHE A 385 8.40 -5.07 15.61
CA PHE A 385 7.99 -5.85 16.79
C PHE A 385 8.28 -5.11 18.10
N LYS A 386 9.51 -4.60 18.26
CA LYS A 386 9.90 -3.83 19.46
C LYS A 386 9.11 -2.53 19.60
N ASP A 387 8.82 -1.84 18.50
CA ASP A 387 8.01 -0.63 18.51
C ASP A 387 6.56 -0.92 18.94
N LEU A 388 5.97 -2.03 18.48
CA LEU A 388 4.63 -2.45 18.89
C LEU A 388 4.59 -2.93 20.35
N GLN A 389 5.63 -3.61 20.84
CA GLN A 389 5.71 -3.99 22.26
C GLN A 389 5.82 -2.76 23.18
N ARG A 390 6.59 -1.73 22.78
CA ARG A 390 6.62 -0.44 23.50
C ARG A 390 5.24 0.23 23.47
N LEU A 391 4.59 0.26 22.32
CA LEU A 391 3.24 0.81 22.20
C LEU A 391 2.26 0.09 23.13
N ALA A 392 2.32 -1.24 23.24
CA ALA A 392 1.49 -2.02 24.15
C ALA A 392 1.70 -1.60 25.62
N ALA A 393 2.97 -1.48 26.04
CA ALA A 393 3.32 -1.03 27.39
C ALA A 393 2.81 0.40 27.66
N ASP A 394 2.98 1.35 26.71
CA ASP A 394 2.52 2.73 26.80
C ASP A 394 0.98 2.86 26.88
N LEU A 395 0.27 1.87 26.38
CA LEU A 395 -1.20 1.80 26.39
C LEU A 395 -1.75 0.95 27.54
N GLY A 396 -0.92 0.21 28.27
CA GLY A 396 -1.32 -0.72 29.31
C GLY A 396 -2.14 -1.91 28.78
N VAL A 397 -1.83 -2.38 27.59
CA VAL A 397 -2.49 -3.55 26.95
C VAL A 397 -1.49 -4.70 26.74
N ASP A 398 -2.04 -5.92 26.63
CA ASP A 398 -1.21 -7.09 26.32
C ASP A 398 -0.51 -6.93 24.97
N GLY A 399 0.80 -7.16 24.94
CA GLY A 399 1.62 -7.14 23.74
C GLY A 399 1.36 -8.31 22.79
N LEU A 400 2.14 -8.35 21.71
CA LEU A 400 2.19 -9.51 20.82
C LEU A 400 2.92 -10.68 21.50
N PRO A 401 2.53 -11.92 21.24
CA PRO A 401 3.25 -13.08 21.75
C PRO A 401 4.70 -13.06 21.25
N SER A 402 5.63 -13.57 22.08
CA SER A 402 7.06 -13.67 21.77
C SER A 402 7.39 -14.83 20.85
#